data_54b67c5bf26c4f9295b03c6c92e31fb4
#
_entry.id   54b67c5bf26c4f9295b03c6c92e31fb4
#
_cell.length_a   1.000
_cell.length_b   1.000
_cell.length_c   1.000
_cell.angle_alpha   90.00
_cell.angle_beta   90.00
_cell.angle_gamma   90.00
#
_symmetry.space_group_name_H-M   'P 1'
#
loop_
_entity.id
_entity.type
_entity.pdbx_description
1 polymer ?
#
loop_
_entity_poly.entity_id
_entity_poly.type
_entity_poly.pdbx_seq_one_letter_code
_entity_poly.pdbx_strand_id
1 'polypeptide(L)'
;MSTYKNKVYLASPFFSDGQRERIEQVISLLKQNDTIDSDQIFNPQEHQFESEPFGSFKWQDAVFASDMRQVHKADVVVAILDYQLEDGLTEPDSGTVFEIGSAHEANIPVIMVQFGEKSQLNLMLARSYTAFFNGREDIQNLKNYNFNNLEQKYTEKKVL
;
A
#
# COMPACT_ATOMS: atom_id res chain seq x y z
N MET A 1 -29.76 -3.93 -1.69
CA MET A 1 -28.74 -4.49 -0.78
C MET A 1 -27.60 -3.49 -0.66
N SER A 2 -27.10 -3.24 0.54
CA SER A 2 -25.91 -2.43 0.67
C SER A 2 -24.70 -3.24 0.21
N THR A 3 -23.87 -2.68 -0.65
CA THR A 3 -22.61 -3.27 -1.08
C THR A 3 -21.65 -3.31 0.11
N TYR A 4 -20.94 -4.42 0.30
CA TYR A 4 -19.90 -4.50 1.32
C TYR A 4 -18.83 -3.44 1.06
N LYS A 5 -18.40 -2.78 2.12
CA LYS A 5 -17.36 -1.75 2.07
C LYS A 5 -16.10 -2.25 2.76
N ASN A 6 -15.00 -2.27 2.01
CA ASN A 6 -13.74 -2.81 2.46
C ASN A 6 -12.94 -1.79 3.28
N LYS A 7 -12.30 -2.28 4.35
CA LYS A 7 -11.31 -1.54 5.14
C LYS A 7 -9.95 -1.65 4.47
N VAL A 8 -9.25 -0.55 4.38
CA VAL A 8 -7.94 -0.48 3.70
C VAL A 8 -6.84 -0.14 4.68
N TYR A 9 -5.72 -0.86 4.59
CA TYR A 9 -4.43 -0.42 5.10
C TYR A 9 -3.60 0.12 3.93
N LEU A 10 -3.11 1.34 4.05
CA LEU A 10 -2.27 1.95 3.02
C LEU A 10 -0.79 1.80 3.40
N ALA A 11 -0.09 0.93 2.69
CA ALA A 11 1.35 0.72 2.84
C ALA A 11 2.10 1.66 1.89
N SER A 12 2.89 2.57 2.43
CA SER A 12 3.68 3.52 1.62
C SER A 12 4.71 4.23 2.47
N PRO A 13 5.90 4.55 1.91
CA PRO A 13 6.77 5.51 2.55
C PRO A 13 6.15 6.92 2.50
N PHE A 14 6.46 7.76 3.51
CA PHE A 14 5.93 9.12 3.62
C PHE A 14 7.02 10.12 4.06
N PHE A 15 8.27 9.86 3.70
CA PHE A 15 9.45 10.60 4.18
C PHE A 15 9.76 11.84 3.32
N SER A 16 9.21 11.93 2.12
CA SER A 16 9.37 13.07 1.21
C SER A 16 8.03 13.69 0.83
N ASP A 17 8.06 14.92 0.32
CA ASP A 17 6.85 15.59 -0.15
C ASP A 17 6.20 14.81 -1.31
N GLY A 18 7.01 14.30 -2.24
CA GLY A 18 6.50 13.49 -3.35
C GLY A 18 5.83 12.18 -2.89
N GLN A 19 6.34 11.53 -1.84
CA GLN A 19 5.72 10.33 -1.26
C GLN A 19 4.37 10.68 -0.63
N ARG A 20 4.30 11.77 0.13
CA ARG A 20 3.05 12.24 0.75
C ARG A 20 2.01 12.63 -0.30
N GLU A 21 2.42 13.31 -1.37
CA GLU A 21 1.54 13.65 -2.50
C GLU A 21 0.95 12.40 -3.17
N ARG A 22 1.75 11.36 -3.38
CA ARG A 22 1.26 10.09 -3.94
C ARG A 22 0.26 9.39 -3.03
N ILE A 23 0.49 9.43 -1.72
CA ILE A 23 -0.48 8.94 -0.72
C ILE A 23 -1.82 9.67 -0.85
N GLU A 24 -1.81 11.00 -0.90
CA GLU A 24 -3.03 11.81 -1.05
C GLU A 24 -3.79 11.47 -2.32
N GLN A 25 -3.09 11.29 -3.44
CA GLN A 25 -3.71 10.91 -4.71
C GLN A 25 -4.38 9.53 -4.62
N VAL A 26 -3.72 8.53 -4.05
CA VAL A 26 -4.28 7.19 -3.89
C VAL A 26 -5.47 7.20 -2.95
N ILE A 27 -5.38 7.87 -1.81
CA ILE A 27 -6.50 8.01 -0.85
C ILE A 27 -7.69 8.68 -1.52
N SER A 28 -7.47 9.73 -2.29
CA SER A 28 -8.54 10.42 -3.04
C SER A 28 -9.29 9.48 -3.99
N LEU A 29 -8.56 8.62 -4.70
CA LEU A 29 -9.15 7.63 -5.61
C LEU A 29 -9.92 6.54 -4.85
N LEU A 30 -9.36 6.05 -3.74
CA LEU A 30 -10.02 5.05 -2.89
C LEU A 30 -11.31 5.59 -2.27
N LYS A 31 -11.33 6.84 -1.85
CA LYS A 31 -12.55 7.49 -1.30
C LYS A 31 -13.67 7.64 -2.33
N GLN A 32 -13.35 7.64 -3.62
CA GLN A 32 -14.31 7.66 -4.72
C GLN A 32 -14.83 6.26 -5.09
N ASN A 33 -14.27 5.21 -4.52
CA ASN A 33 -14.60 3.84 -4.85
C ASN A 33 -15.76 3.33 -4.00
N ASP A 34 -16.84 2.90 -4.65
CA ASP A 34 -18.06 2.44 -3.98
C ASP A 34 -17.91 1.18 -3.13
N THR A 35 -16.82 0.42 -3.34
CA THR A 35 -16.52 -0.80 -2.58
C THR A 35 -15.55 -0.59 -1.42
N ILE A 36 -15.12 0.65 -1.19
CA ILE A 36 -14.23 1.04 -0.08
C ILE A 36 -15.00 1.82 0.98
N ASP A 37 -14.71 1.52 2.23
CA ASP A 37 -15.18 2.34 3.36
C ASP A 37 -14.25 3.55 3.50
N SER A 38 -14.72 4.71 3.07
CA SER A 38 -13.93 5.95 3.07
C SER A 38 -13.47 6.39 4.45
N ASP A 39 -14.15 5.94 5.51
CA ASP A 39 -13.83 6.26 6.90
C ASP A 39 -12.89 5.22 7.53
N GLN A 40 -12.59 4.14 6.81
CA GLN A 40 -11.76 3.02 7.27
C GLN A 40 -10.53 2.81 6.37
N ILE A 41 -9.93 3.89 5.91
CA ILE A 41 -8.62 3.87 5.24
C ILE A 41 -7.58 4.25 6.27
N PHE A 42 -6.78 3.28 6.70
CA PHE A 42 -5.71 3.53 7.65
C PHE A 42 -4.45 4.00 6.91
N ASN A 43 -4.04 5.22 7.21
CA ASN A 43 -2.80 5.82 6.70
C ASN A 43 -1.79 5.94 7.86
N PRO A 44 -0.71 5.15 7.89
CA PRO A 44 0.27 5.20 8.98
C PRO A 44 0.86 6.58 9.26
N GLN A 45 0.96 7.42 8.23
CA GLN A 45 1.43 8.79 8.36
C GLN A 45 0.64 9.61 9.40
N GLU A 46 -0.65 9.33 9.57
CA GLU A 46 -1.56 10.04 10.48
C GLU A 46 -1.57 9.46 11.90
N HIS A 47 -0.82 8.39 12.16
CA HIS A 47 -0.85 7.62 13.41
C HIS A 47 0.55 7.36 13.97
N GLN A 48 1.33 8.44 14.20
CA GLN A 48 2.74 8.34 14.52
C GLN A 48 3.06 8.39 16.04
N PHE A 49 2.04 8.27 16.90
CA PHE A 49 2.23 8.24 18.37
C PHE A 49 3.10 9.41 18.89
N GLU A 50 2.70 10.63 18.58
CA GLU A 50 3.43 11.86 18.90
C GLU A 50 3.64 12.10 20.43
N SER A 51 2.92 11.34 21.28
CA SER A 51 3.11 11.35 22.73
C SER A 51 4.44 10.75 23.18
N GLU A 52 5.10 9.96 22.32
CA GLU A 52 6.39 9.36 22.58
C GLU A 52 7.48 10.03 21.73
N PRO A 53 8.71 10.21 22.26
CA PRO A 53 9.80 10.80 21.50
C PRO A 53 10.11 9.95 20.25
N PHE A 54 10.15 10.61 19.08
CA PHE A 54 10.46 9.96 17.80
C PHE A 54 11.77 9.17 17.88
N GLY A 55 11.74 7.92 17.42
CA GLY A 55 12.89 7.02 17.39
C GLY A 55 13.20 6.34 18.73
N SER A 56 12.50 6.67 19.83
CA SER A 56 12.64 5.94 21.08
C SER A 56 12.11 4.50 20.96
N PHE A 57 12.56 3.58 21.84
CA PHE A 57 12.04 2.20 21.82
C PHE A 57 10.53 2.15 22.03
N LYS A 58 10.00 2.97 22.93
CA LYS A 58 8.55 3.04 23.15
C LYS A 58 7.79 3.49 21.91
N TRP A 59 8.32 4.47 21.19
CA TRP A 59 7.75 4.92 19.93
C TRP A 59 7.81 3.82 18.88
N GLN A 60 8.96 3.15 18.72
CA GLN A 60 9.12 2.04 17.78
C GLN A 60 8.12 0.90 18.06
N ASP A 61 8.03 0.49 19.33
CA ASP A 61 7.10 -0.58 19.73
C ASP A 61 5.64 -0.19 19.46
N ALA A 62 5.26 1.05 19.81
CA ALA A 62 3.88 1.54 19.66
C ALA A 62 3.48 1.63 18.19
N VAL A 63 4.32 2.22 17.33
CA VAL A 63 4.05 2.37 15.90
C VAL A 63 3.99 1.00 15.23
N PHE A 64 5.01 0.17 15.44
CA PHE A 64 5.06 -1.16 14.83
C PHE A 64 3.87 -2.02 15.23
N ALA A 65 3.54 -2.08 16.52
CA ALA A 65 2.41 -2.87 16.99
C ALA A 65 1.06 -2.36 16.45
N SER A 66 0.92 -1.04 16.32
CA SER A 66 -0.27 -0.43 15.71
C SER A 66 -0.40 -0.80 14.24
N ASP A 67 0.66 -0.59 13.47
CA ASP A 67 0.65 -0.84 12.03
C ASP A 67 0.36 -2.32 11.74
N MET A 68 1.01 -3.25 12.45
CA MET A 68 0.75 -4.67 12.28
C MET A 68 -0.69 -5.07 12.65
N ARG A 69 -1.26 -4.50 13.71
CA ARG A 69 -2.67 -4.72 14.03
C ARG A 69 -3.59 -4.20 12.95
N GLN A 70 -3.29 -3.06 12.35
CA GLN A 70 -4.11 -2.49 11.29
C GLN A 70 -3.98 -3.27 9.99
N VAL A 71 -2.79 -3.76 9.65
CA VAL A 71 -2.62 -4.70 8.52
C VAL A 71 -3.54 -5.92 8.72
N HIS A 72 -3.51 -6.55 9.88
CA HIS A 72 -4.30 -7.75 10.16
C HIS A 72 -5.82 -7.50 10.27
N LYS A 73 -6.25 -6.28 10.50
CA LYS A 73 -7.67 -5.89 10.53
C LYS A 73 -8.21 -5.41 9.19
N ALA A 74 -7.34 -5.15 8.22
CA ALA A 74 -7.73 -4.69 6.91
C ALA A 74 -8.36 -5.83 6.09
N ASP A 75 -9.30 -5.48 5.24
CA ASP A 75 -9.84 -6.38 4.22
C ASP A 75 -8.92 -6.43 3.00
N VAL A 76 -8.15 -5.36 2.78
CA VAL A 76 -7.19 -5.24 1.69
C VAL A 76 -6.05 -4.30 2.06
N VAL A 77 -4.85 -4.61 1.62
CA VAL A 77 -3.70 -3.71 1.68
C VAL A 77 -3.49 -3.08 0.30
N VAL A 78 -3.47 -1.76 0.25
CA VAL A 78 -3.07 -1.01 -0.95
C VAL A 78 -1.65 -0.51 -0.71
N ALA A 79 -0.71 -0.97 -1.51
CA ALA A 79 0.72 -0.68 -1.34
C ALA A 79 1.24 0.18 -2.48
N ILE A 80 1.80 1.34 -2.16
CA ILE A 80 2.46 2.21 -3.12
C ILE A 80 3.94 1.84 -3.16
N LEU A 81 4.37 1.24 -4.27
CA LEU A 81 5.78 0.94 -4.49
C LEU A 81 6.51 2.21 -4.91
N ASP A 82 7.36 2.71 -4.03
CA ASP A 82 8.24 3.84 -4.29
C ASP A 82 9.69 3.35 -4.25
N TYR A 83 10.39 3.52 -5.37
CA TYR A 83 11.74 2.96 -5.54
C TYR A 83 12.79 3.97 -5.12
N GLN A 84 13.68 3.54 -4.27
CA GLN A 84 14.87 4.27 -3.84
C GLN A 84 16.10 3.80 -4.63
N LEU A 85 17.03 4.69 -4.91
CA LEU A 85 18.30 4.35 -5.52
C LEU A 85 19.30 3.99 -4.43
N GLU A 86 19.85 2.78 -4.49
CA GLU A 86 20.91 2.31 -3.61
C GLU A 86 21.99 1.57 -4.43
N ASP A 87 23.23 2.03 -4.34
CA ASP A 87 24.39 1.47 -5.07
C ASP A 87 24.16 1.25 -6.58
N GLY A 88 23.45 2.18 -7.22
CA GLY A 88 23.10 2.07 -8.64
C GLY A 88 21.89 1.18 -8.94
N LEU A 89 21.34 0.51 -7.94
CA LEU A 89 20.10 -0.26 -8.00
C LEU A 89 18.95 0.54 -7.41
N THR A 90 17.76 0.28 -7.90
CA THR A 90 16.54 0.88 -7.34
C THR A 90 15.73 -0.19 -6.62
N GLU A 91 15.52 0.01 -5.33
CA GLU A 91 14.75 -0.88 -4.48
C GLU A 91 13.47 -0.20 -3.97
N PRO A 92 12.36 -0.93 -3.79
CA PRO A 92 11.20 -0.37 -3.13
C PRO A 92 11.47 -0.17 -1.63
N ASP A 93 10.70 0.69 -0.99
CA ASP A 93 10.82 0.93 0.44
C ASP A 93 10.66 -0.37 1.25
N SER A 94 11.62 -0.65 2.13
CA SER A 94 11.69 -1.90 2.88
C SER A 94 10.53 -2.08 3.87
N GLY A 95 10.03 -0.99 4.46
CA GLY A 95 8.87 -1.02 5.36
C GLY A 95 7.60 -1.42 4.61
N THR A 96 7.36 -0.80 3.46
CA THR A 96 6.25 -1.16 2.57
C THR A 96 6.32 -2.62 2.13
N VAL A 97 7.49 -3.11 1.76
CA VAL A 97 7.70 -4.53 1.38
C VAL A 97 7.42 -5.48 2.54
N PHE A 98 7.83 -5.12 3.76
CA PHE A 98 7.52 -5.90 4.96
C PHE A 98 6.01 -6.02 5.19
N GLU A 99 5.27 -4.94 5.05
CA GLU A 99 3.82 -4.91 5.21
C GLU A 99 3.11 -5.74 4.11
N ILE A 100 3.60 -5.67 2.87
CA ILE A 100 3.13 -6.53 1.77
C ILE A 100 3.29 -8.01 2.12
N GLY A 101 4.47 -8.40 2.59
CA GLY A 101 4.76 -9.78 2.97
C GLY A 101 3.87 -10.25 4.13
N SER A 102 3.67 -9.38 5.13
CA SER A 102 2.80 -9.66 6.28
C SER A 102 1.34 -9.85 5.86
N ALA A 103 0.83 -9.00 4.96
CA ALA A 103 -0.51 -9.12 4.42
C ALA A 103 -0.68 -10.42 3.61
N HIS A 104 0.27 -10.74 2.75
CA HIS A 104 0.24 -11.95 1.94
C HIS A 104 0.20 -13.22 2.81
N GLU A 105 1.07 -13.31 3.83
CA GLU A 105 1.10 -14.43 4.77
C GLU A 105 -0.21 -14.57 5.56
N ALA A 106 -0.85 -13.46 5.88
CA ALA A 106 -2.14 -13.43 6.56
C ALA A 106 -3.34 -13.66 5.62
N ASN A 107 -3.12 -13.97 4.35
CA ASN A 107 -4.16 -14.12 3.31
C ASN A 107 -5.02 -12.85 3.11
N ILE A 108 -4.42 -11.69 3.29
CA ILE A 108 -5.04 -10.41 3.01
C ILE A 108 -4.63 -9.97 1.59
N PRO A 109 -5.59 -9.70 0.69
CA PRO A 109 -5.27 -9.27 -0.67
C PRO A 109 -4.40 -8.01 -0.69
N VAL A 110 -3.45 -7.97 -1.60
CA VAL A 110 -2.57 -6.82 -1.81
C VAL A 110 -2.81 -6.24 -3.19
N ILE A 111 -3.09 -4.95 -3.24
CA ILE A 111 -3.18 -4.18 -4.47
C ILE A 111 -1.94 -3.29 -4.55
N MET A 112 -1.12 -3.48 -5.57
CA MET A 112 0.09 -2.69 -5.75
C MET A 112 -0.14 -1.52 -6.70
N VAL A 113 0.46 -0.39 -6.36
CA VAL A 113 0.40 0.86 -7.12
C VAL A 113 1.82 1.37 -7.33
N GLN A 114 2.15 1.76 -8.55
CA GLN A 114 3.46 2.33 -8.87
C GLN A 114 3.31 3.52 -9.80
N PHE A 115 3.77 4.69 -9.38
CA PHE A 115 3.70 5.93 -10.18
C PHE A 115 4.85 6.04 -11.17
N GLY A 116 6.01 5.50 -10.82
CA GLY A 116 7.22 5.57 -11.63
C GLY A 116 7.29 4.47 -12.70
N GLU A 117 8.26 4.62 -13.60
CA GLU A 117 8.54 3.66 -14.69
C GLU A 117 9.67 2.71 -14.28
N LYS A 118 9.36 1.70 -13.50
CA LYS A 118 10.28 0.59 -13.23
C LYS A 118 9.86 -0.62 -14.06
N SER A 119 10.77 -1.12 -14.89
CA SER A 119 10.48 -2.24 -15.80
C SER A 119 10.59 -3.62 -15.16
N GLN A 120 11.15 -3.70 -13.96
CA GLN A 120 11.42 -4.94 -13.27
C GLN A 120 10.71 -4.99 -11.92
N LEU A 121 10.38 -6.20 -11.48
CA LEU A 121 9.75 -6.45 -10.20
C LEU A 121 10.41 -7.66 -9.55
N ASN A 122 10.78 -7.55 -8.28
CA ASN A 122 11.32 -8.68 -7.55
C ASN A 122 10.33 -9.85 -7.53
N LEU A 123 10.84 -11.09 -7.67
CA LEU A 123 10.02 -12.30 -7.70
C LEU A 123 9.03 -12.39 -6.55
N MET A 124 9.45 -12.07 -5.32
CA MET A 124 8.59 -12.18 -4.15
C MET A 124 7.41 -11.20 -4.22
N LEU A 125 7.66 -9.99 -4.73
CA LEU A 125 6.59 -9.00 -4.98
C LEU A 125 5.70 -9.43 -6.15
N ALA A 126 6.29 -9.97 -7.22
CA ALA A 126 5.54 -10.43 -8.39
C ALA A 126 4.53 -11.55 -8.07
N ARG A 127 4.73 -12.28 -6.98
CA ARG A 127 3.84 -13.37 -6.54
C ARG A 127 2.95 -13.02 -5.35
N SER A 128 3.05 -11.80 -4.82
CA SER A 128 2.36 -11.42 -3.58
C SER A 128 1.22 -10.41 -3.76
N TYR A 129 0.84 -10.07 -4.98
CA TYR A 129 -0.27 -9.15 -5.25
C TYR A 129 -1.45 -9.82 -5.98
N THR A 130 -2.63 -9.22 -5.83
CA THR A 130 -3.84 -9.57 -6.57
C THR A 130 -3.98 -8.71 -7.84
N ALA A 131 -3.78 -7.42 -7.72
CA ALA A 131 -3.85 -6.49 -8.85
C ALA A 131 -2.72 -5.46 -8.77
N PHE A 132 -2.22 -5.05 -9.93
CA PHE A 132 -1.15 -4.07 -10.07
C PHE A 132 -1.60 -2.90 -10.97
N PHE A 133 -1.50 -1.68 -10.44
CA PHE A 133 -1.81 -0.45 -11.17
C PHE A 133 -0.51 0.31 -11.42
N ASN A 134 -0.16 0.47 -12.69
CA ASN A 134 1.13 1.00 -13.11
C ASN A 134 1.00 2.28 -13.93
N GLY A 135 1.57 3.35 -13.40
CA GLY A 135 1.58 4.65 -14.07
C GLY A 135 0.33 5.49 -13.78
N ARG A 136 0.47 6.79 -13.92
CA ARG A 136 -0.54 7.79 -13.52
C ARG A 136 -1.92 7.57 -14.14
N GLU A 137 -1.95 7.13 -15.38
CA GLU A 137 -3.20 6.89 -16.11
C GLU A 137 -3.92 5.63 -15.58
N ASP A 138 -3.18 4.54 -15.43
CA ASP A 138 -3.74 3.27 -14.94
C ASP A 138 -4.21 3.38 -13.48
N ILE A 139 -3.49 4.11 -12.64
CA ILE A 139 -3.85 4.33 -11.23
C ILE A 139 -5.24 4.98 -11.08
N GLN A 140 -5.68 5.78 -12.05
CA GLN A 140 -7.03 6.36 -12.03
C GLN A 140 -8.13 5.29 -12.00
N ASN A 141 -7.84 4.08 -12.46
CA ASN A 141 -8.79 2.96 -12.45
C ASN A 141 -9.04 2.40 -11.04
N LEU A 142 -8.24 2.77 -10.02
CA LEU A 142 -8.52 2.42 -8.63
C LEU A 142 -9.93 2.83 -8.17
N LYS A 143 -10.43 3.95 -8.65
CA LYS A 143 -11.79 4.43 -8.31
C LYS A 143 -12.91 3.51 -8.80
N ASN A 144 -12.65 2.69 -9.81
CA ASN A 144 -13.61 1.79 -10.43
C ASN A 144 -13.31 0.30 -10.18
N TYR A 145 -12.17 -0.01 -9.57
CA TYR A 145 -11.81 -1.40 -9.27
C TYR A 145 -12.76 -1.98 -8.22
N ASN A 146 -13.30 -3.16 -8.47
CA ASN A 146 -14.21 -3.80 -7.52
C ASN A 146 -13.44 -4.62 -6.49
N PHE A 147 -13.25 -4.05 -5.29
CA PHE A 147 -12.55 -4.69 -4.18
C PHE A 147 -13.33 -5.87 -3.58
N ASN A 148 -14.59 -6.06 -3.93
CA ASN A 148 -15.36 -7.24 -3.51
C ASN A 148 -15.13 -8.44 -4.43
N ASN A 149 -14.81 -8.20 -5.71
CA ASN A 149 -14.50 -9.26 -6.68
C ASN A 149 -13.03 -9.60 -6.71
N LEU A 150 -12.15 -8.65 -6.41
CA LEU A 150 -10.69 -8.80 -6.44
C LEU A 150 -10.20 -9.43 -7.75
N GLU A 151 -10.69 -8.90 -8.88
CA GLU A 151 -10.27 -9.36 -10.19
C GLU A 151 -8.75 -9.23 -10.35
N GLN A 152 -8.12 -10.32 -10.76
CA GLN A 152 -6.68 -10.34 -10.96
C GLN A 152 -6.26 -9.43 -12.10
N LYS A 153 -5.27 -8.59 -11.85
CA LYS A 153 -4.70 -7.68 -12.84
C LYS A 153 -3.18 -7.75 -12.76
N TYR A 154 -2.59 -8.46 -13.71
CA TYR A 154 -1.14 -8.67 -13.73
C TYR A 154 -0.41 -7.52 -14.42
N THR A 155 0.81 -7.27 -13.97
CA THR A 155 1.76 -6.41 -14.67
C THR A 155 2.64 -7.22 -15.62
N GLU A 156 3.06 -6.59 -16.72
CA GLU A 156 4.00 -7.19 -17.69
C GLU A 156 5.47 -6.95 -17.31
N LYS A 157 5.72 -6.45 -16.10
CA LYS A 157 7.09 -6.21 -15.64
C LYS A 157 7.89 -7.49 -15.59
N LYS A 158 9.15 -7.41 -16.03
CA LYS A 158 10.08 -8.54 -15.95
C LYS A 158 10.39 -8.85 -14.49
N VAL A 159 10.48 -10.13 -14.18
CA VAL A 159 10.85 -10.60 -12.84
C VAL A 159 12.37 -10.62 -12.69
N LEU A 160 12.87 -10.16 -11.53
CA LEU A 160 14.24 -10.28 -11.08
C LEU A 160 14.45 -11.54 -10.25
#